data_824dc60f78e375e8ddb8c0fddb916767
#
_entry.id   824dc60f78e375e8ddb8c0fddb916767
#
_cell.length_a   1.000
_cell.length_b   1.000
_cell.length_c   1.000
_cell.angle_alpha   90.00
_cell.angle_beta   90.00
_cell.angle_gamma   90.00
#
_symmetry.space_group_name_H-M   'P 1'
#
loop_
_entity.id
_entity.type
_entity.pdbx_description
1 polymer ?
#
loop_
_entity_poly.entity_id
_entity_poly.type
_entity_poly.pdbx_seq_one_letter_code
_entity_poly.pdbx_strand_id
1 'polypeptide(L)'
;MRSFHKYIIIALLLLAFTQAQEKQVLAQIGNLAITDEEFLTRYELTPQLFRENSKITKELKLEFLYSMIAEKLLALYGEEIRLDTSLIVSKSLKYFEEMFVRDALYKKVIQERAQSKADSLLNFYLVNANNVRLIYIYSDNKNEINNIYKLLKIGVSFDSLYSELTADLTDTLTISVGQLEEDIENKIFPLPDDAFTSPIEMEDGWYIFKILKRYNPTVVKFKGWESDFKNSKRIAKERAEYSFYRQYMQTFFKNKEVKINAKILRSLSYHIYLKLSRRFSERKSSQGYSLLVKDIALIEFQLGVDSLSLPLVEMEKGEITVGDYLHFLRFENFKVDTLDYQFIFKALSNRTKNFIEYKILADEGYTLGLQKSIEVKKQVQMWKENYFMQLVTAMFIDSASVSDNEIIDFYNKSKNGHLRNKEVNILELITDSLETVEKILSGIERGTDFFELVKKYSKDFSDENHSIGTGFFSVNSKGEVGQIAAGMNIGEVYGPMKIPEGYLIFKLVAVRQDSVILQNNFEQIKDELENELSYLKKQKSINKFIGKLANEYNLDINSESLNRIPVTSHHSIIYNYLGFGGRVLAVPLLNINMEWVPEWTENPDKIQ
;
A
#
# COMPACT_ATOMS: atom_id res chain seq x y z
N MET A 1 -36.99 -13.57 -46.63
CA MET A 1 -37.31 -12.52 -45.65
C MET A 1 -36.96 -12.84 -44.17
N ARG A 2 -37.06 -14.09 -43.72
CA ARG A 2 -36.73 -14.43 -42.30
C ARG A 2 -35.25 -14.42 -41.93
N SER A 3 -34.32 -14.51 -42.88
CA SER A 3 -32.89 -14.47 -42.60
C SER A 3 -32.33 -13.05 -42.37
N PHE A 4 -32.88 -12.04 -43.03
CA PHE A 4 -32.42 -10.65 -42.97
C PHE A 4 -32.68 -10.01 -41.61
N HIS A 5 -33.77 -10.37 -40.92
CA HIS A 5 -34.11 -9.85 -39.59
C HIS A 5 -33.18 -10.41 -38.49
N LYS A 6 -32.60 -11.60 -38.65
CA LYS A 6 -31.64 -12.13 -37.67
C LYS A 6 -30.31 -11.37 -37.69
N TYR A 7 -29.84 -10.95 -38.86
CA TYR A 7 -28.60 -10.18 -38.98
C TYR A 7 -28.75 -8.73 -38.49
N ILE A 8 -29.94 -8.12 -38.62
CA ILE A 8 -30.24 -6.78 -38.11
C ILE A 8 -30.30 -6.81 -36.58
N ILE A 9 -30.86 -7.84 -35.95
CA ILE A 9 -30.92 -8.00 -34.50
C ILE A 9 -29.53 -8.26 -33.92
N ILE A 10 -28.69 -9.06 -34.61
CA ILE A 10 -27.29 -9.29 -34.19
C ILE A 10 -26.45 -8.03 -34.39
N ALA A 11 -26.65 -7.27 -35.44
CA ALA A 11 -25.98 -5.98 -35.66
C ALA A 11 -26.41 -4.92 -34.64
N LEU A 12 -27.69 -4.87 -34.26
CA LEU A 12 -28.21 -4.00 -33.19
C LEU A 12 -27.73 -4.42 -31.81
N LEU A 13 -27.57 -5.73 -31.53
CA LEU A 13 -26.97 -6.23 -30.30
C LEU A 13 -25.45 -5.96 -30.27
N LEU A 14 -24.74 -6.06 -31.37
CA LEU A 14 -23.32 -5.70 -31.47
C LEU A 14 -23.11 -4.17 -31.34
N LEU A 15 -24.01 -3.35 -31.87
CA LEU A 15 -24.00 -1.89 -31.66
C LEU A 15 -24.33 -1.48 -30.21
N ALA A 16 -25.11 -2.28 -29.50
CA ALA A 16 -25.38 -2.05 -28.06
C ALA A 16 -24.19 -2.43 -27.18
N PHE A 17 -23.31 -3.34 -27.62
CA PHE A 17 -22.07 -3.70 -26.89
C PHE A 17 -20.87 -2.80 -27.20
N THR A 18 -20.95 -1.91 -28.19
CA THR A 18 -19.88 -0.95 -28.53
C THR A 18 -20.17 0.48 -28.10
N GLN A 19 -21.17 0.73 -27.27
CA GLN A 19 -21.17 1.96 -26.50
C GLN A 19 -20.02 1.83 -25.48
N ALA A 20 -18.82 2.27 -25.86
CA ALA A 20 -17.86 2.75 -24.92
C ALA A 20 -18.63 3.76 -24.05
N GLN A 21 -18.88 3.39 -22.79
CA GLN A 21 -19.60 4.24 -21.85
C GLN A 21 -18.83 5.56 -21.85
N GLU A 22 -19.43 6.62 -22.40
CA GLU A 22 -18.80 7.94 -22.40
C GLU A 22 -18.45 8.26 -20.96
N LYS A 23 -17.18 8.50 -20.68
CA LYS A 23 -16.70 8.85 -19.34
C LYS A 23 -17.45 10.08 -18.89
N GLN A 24 -18.21 9.95 -17.83
CA GLN A 24 -18.94 11.09 -17.26
C GLN A 24 -17.97 12.00 -16.52
N VAL A 25 -18.00 13.28 -16.87
CA VAL A 25 -17.23 14.30 -16.14
C VAL A 25 -18.03 14.69 -14.90
N LEU A 26 -17.39 14.55 -13.74
CA LEU A 26 -17.96 14.92 -12.43
C LEU A 26 -17.54 16.31 -11.99
N ALA A 27 -16.33 16.71 -12.32
CA ALA A 27 -15.84 18.07 -12.12
C ALA A 27 -14.92 18.47 -13.26
N GLN A 28 -15.07 19.71 -13.72
CA GLN A 28 -14.20 20.34 -14.71
C GLN A 28 -13.36 21.41 -14.01
N ILE A 29 -12.05 21.38 -14.19
CA ILE A 29 -11.08 22.31 -13.59
C ILE A 29 -10.20 22.84 -14.71
N GLY A 30 -10.58 23.96 -15.30
CA GLY A 30 -9.94 24.45 -16.52
C GLY A 30 -9.97 23.39 -17.63
N ASN A 31 -8.80 22.94 -18.06
CA ASN A 31 -8.66 21.89 -19.07
C ASN A 31 -8.62 20.45 -18.49
N LEU A 32 -8.61 20.30 -17.16
CA LEU A 32 -8.62 19.00 -16.50
C LEU A 32 -10.04 18.61 -16.10
N ALA A 33 -10.28 17.29 -16.09
CA ALA A 33 -11.57 16.75 -15.66
C ALA A 33 -11.35 15.62 -14.65
N ILE A 34 -12.20 15.55 -13.63
CA ILE A 34 -12.36 14.37 -12.78
C ILE A 34 -13.49 13.56 -13.39
N THR A 35 -13.16 12.35 -13.84
CA THR A 35 -14.14 11.43 -14.42
C THR A 35 -14.73 10.50 -13.37
N ASP A 36 -15.86 9.87 -13.71
CA ASP A 36 -16.49 8.81 -12.92
C ASP A 36 -15.53 7.64 -12.64
N GLU A 37 -14.74 7.23 -13.64
CA GLU A 37 -13.72 6.18 -13.50
C GLU A 37 -12.64 6.55 -12.47
N GLU A 38 -12.13 7.79 -12.54
CA GLU A 38 -11.11 8.29 -11.61
C GLU A 38 -11.68 8.41 -10.20
N PHE A 39 -12.85 9.00 -10.05
CA PHE A 39 -13.54 9.12 -8.77
C PHE A 39 -13.77 7.75 -8.12
N LEU A 40 -14.36 6.82 -8.88
CA LEU A 40 -14.68 5.49 -8.38
C LEU A 40 -13.41 4.75 -7.92
N THR A 41 -12.35 4.81 -8.74
CA THR A 41 -11.05 4.21 -8.39
C THR A 41 -10.49 4.79 -7.09
N ARG A 42 -10.47 6.13 -6.96
CA ARG A 42 -9.95 6.80 -5.76
C ARG A 42 -10.82 6.52 -4.53
N TYR A 43 -12.15 6.57 -4.68
CA TYR A 43 -13.10 6.36 -3.59
C TYR A 43 -13.03 4.93 -3.04
N GLU A 44 -13.09 3.93 -3.92
CA GLU A 44 -13.13 2.52 -3.50
C GLU A 44 -11.79 1.99 -2.99
N LEU A 45 -10.67 2.52 -3.46
CA LEU A 45 -9.34 2.10 -3.04
C LEU A 45 -8.79 2.89 -1.84
N THR A 46 -9.50 3.93 -1.38
CA THR A 46 -9.16 4.68 -0.17
C THR A 46 -9.81 4.02 1.05
N PRO A 47 -9.06 3.60 2.07
CA PRO A 47 -9.64 3.02 3.28
C PRO A 47 -10.51 4.05 4.03
N GLN A 48 -11.71 3.63 4.45
CA GLN A 48 -12.71 4.51 5.07
C GLN A 48 -13.22 3.95 6.40
N LEU A 49 -12.36 3.84 7.40
CA LEU A 49 -12.70 3.26 8.72
C LEU A 49 -13.82 3.99 9.45
N PHE A 50 -13.81 5.30 9.35
CA PHE A 50 -14.74 6.20 10.05
C PHE A 50 -16.22 5.96 9.74
N ARG A 51 -16.54 5.26 8.62
CA ARG A 51 -17.90 5.22 8.05
C ARG A 51 -18.55 3.84 8.11
N GLU A 52 -18.06 2.97 8.99
CA GLU A 52 -18.49 1.57 9.07
C GLU A 52 -20.02 1.37 9.25
N ASN A 53 -20.69 2.31 9.92
CA ASN A 53 -22.14 2.28 10.16
C ASN A 53 -22.95 3.32 9.37
N SER A 54 -22.31 4.17 8.57
CA SER A 54 -22.99 5.18 7.78
C SER A 54 -23.41 4.62 6.44
N LYS A 55 -24.68 4.78 6.07
CA LYS A 55 -25.10 4.59 4.67
C LYS A 55 -24.29 5.55 3.81
N ILE A 56 -23.74 5.06 2.69
CA ILE A 56 -23.08 5.92 1.70
C ILE A 56 -24.12 6.95 1.23
N THR A 57 -23.92 8.18 1.63
CA THR A 57 -24.83 9.27 1.31
C THR A 57 -24.30 10.09 0.13
N LYS A 58 -25.17 10.93 -0.43
CA LYS A 58 -24.81 11.91 -1.44
C LYS A 58 -23.73 12.87 -0.93
N GLU A 59 -23.87 13.28 0.33
CA GLU A 59 -22.96 14.19 1.02
C GLU A 59 -21.55 13.60 1.10
N LEU A 60 -21.41 12.34 1.47
CA LEU A 60 -20.11 11.66 1.58
C LEU A 60 -19.37 11.56 0.24
N LYS A 61 -20.10 11.31 -0.85
CA LYS A 61 -19.52 11.31 -2.20
C LYS A 61 -19.04 12.72 -2.58
N LEU A 62 -19.83 13.73 -2.23
CA LEU A 62 -19.52 15.12 -2.54
C LEU A 62 -18.29 15.61 -1.74
N GLU A 63 -18.21 15.28 -0.45
CA GLU A 63 -17.03 15.56 0.39
C GLU A 63 -15.76 14.97 -0.21
N PHE A 64 -15.83 13.72 -0.65
CA PHE A 64 -14.70 13.05 -1.28
C PHE A 64 -14.32 13.71 -2.61
N LEU A 65 -15.31 14.08 -3.43
CA LEU A 65 -15.08 14.80 -4.68
C LEU A 65 -14.44 16.17 -4.43
N TYR A 66 -14.92 16.93 -3.43
CA TYR A 66 -14.31 18.20 -3.05
C TYR A 66 -12.85 18.05 -2.62
N SER A 67 -12.52 16.97 -1.94
CA SER A 67 -11.14 16.67 -1.54
C SER A 67 -10.26 16.35 -2.75
N MET A 68 -10.77 15.60 -3.74
CA MET A 68 -10.07 15.36 -5.01
C MET A 68 -9.87 16.66 -5.81
N ILE A 69 -10.88 17.55 -5.82
CA ILE A 69 -10.78 18.85 -6.46
C ILE A 69 -9.70 19.71 -5.81
N ALA A 70 -9.67 19.76 -4.47
CA ALA A 70 -8.64 20.48 -3.73
C ALA A 70 -7.22 19.96 -4.04
N GLU A 71 -7.04 18.62 -4.10
CA GLU A 71 -5.79 18.00 -4.51
C GLU A 71 -5.36 18.48 -5.91
N LYS A 72 -6.26 18.42 -6.88
CA LYS A 72 -5.94 18.84 -8.27
C LYS A 72 -5.67 20.34 -8.40
N LEU A 73 -6.41 21.19 -7.70
CA LEU A 73 -6.18 22.64 -7.72
C LEU A 73 -4.80 23.01 -7.16
N LEU A 74 -4.41 22.41 -6.02
CA LEU A 74 -3.11 22.62 -5.43
C LEU A 74 -1.99 22.03 -6.30
N ALA A 75 -2.25 20.89 -6.96
CA ALA A 75 -1.29 20.28 -7.88
C ALA A 75 -1.06 21.14 -9.13
N LEU A 76 -2.11 21.71 -9.71
CA LEU A 76 -2.02 22.67 -10.83
C LEU A 76 -1.18 23.89 -10.48
N TYR A 77 -1.41 24.47 -9.30
CA TYR A 77 -0.57 25.55 -8.80
C TYR A 77 0.88 25.12 -8.63
N GLY A 78 1.12 23.91 -8.11
CA GLY A 78 2.47 23.33 -8.01
C GLY A 78 3.17 23.18 -9.37
N GLU A 79 2.41 22.87 -10.43
CA GLU A 79 2.91 22.86 -11.82
C GLU A 79 3.22 24.28 -12.33
N GLU A 80 2.36 25.24 -12.05
CA GLU A 80 2.53 26.64 -12.44
C GLU A 80 3.80 27.24 -11.86
N ILE A 81 4.06 27.02 -10.56
CA ILE A 81 5.28 27.49 -9.88
C ILE A 81 6.50 26.59 -10.13
N ARG A 82 6.38 25.60 -11.03
CA ARG A 82 7.48 24.75 -11.46
C ARG A 82 8.16 23.95 -10.33
N LEU A 83 7.37 23.37 -9.41
CA LEU A 83 7.92 22.55 -8.32
C LEU A 83 8.79 21.38 -8.81
N ASP A 84 8.50 20.87 -10.00
CA ASP A 84 9.26 19.81 -10.67
C ASP A 84 10.73 20.18 -10.98
N THR A 85 11.07 21.46 -11.00
CA THR A 85 12.45 21.91 -11.26
C THR A 85 13.38 21.77 -10.06
N SER A 86 12.83 21.62 -8.85
CA SER A 86 13.62 21.29 -7.66
C SER A 86 14.27 19.91 -7.78
N LEU A 87 15.57 19.81 -7.48
CA LEU A 87 16.31 18.54 -7.57
C LEU A 87 15.68 17.42 -6.74
N ILE A 88 15.21 17.73 -5.54
CA ILE A 88 14.58 16.74 -4.65
C ILE A 88 13.25 16.26 -5.24
N VAL A 89 12.45 17.20 -5.74
CA VAL A 89 11.15 16.89 -6.33
C VAL A 89 11.30 16.08 -7.61
N SER A 90 12.18 16.51 -8.51
CA SER A 90 12.44 15.80 -9.77
C SER A 90 12.95 14.37 -9.54
N LYS A 91 13.84 14.16 -8.56
CA LYS A 91 14.28 12.81 -8.17
C LYS A 91 13.13 11.95 -7.61
N SER A 92 12.23 12.53 -6.81
CA SER A 92 11.07 11.82 -6.27
C SER A 92 10.10 11.43 -7.38
N LEU A 93 9.79 12.35 -8.31
CA LEU A 93 8.91 12.07 -9.44
C LEU A 93 9.52 10.99 -10.36
N LYS A 94 10.83 11.06 -10.59
CA LYS A 94 11.54 10.04 -11.38
C LYS A 94 11.48 8.66 -10.70
N TYR A 95 11.60 8.61 -9.38
CA TYR A 95 11.47 7.36 -8.62
C TYR A 95 10.09 6.73 -8.81
N PHE A 96 9.01 7.51 -8.73
CA PHE A 96 7.66 7.03 -9.02
C PHE A 96 7.51 6.52 -10.46
N GLU A 97 8.03 7.27 -11.42
CA GLU A 97 7.99 6.86 -12.82
C GLU A 97 8.75 5.54 -13.04
N GLU A 98 10.00 5.42 -12.54
CA GLU A 98 10.80 4.20 -12.64
C GLU A 98 10.10 2.98 -12.04
N MET A 99 9.37 3.16 -10.95
CA MET A 99 8.60 2.10 -10.30
C MET A 99 7.47 1.58 -11.21
N PHE A 100 6.70 2.48 -11.83
CA PHE A 100 5.61 2.09 -12.73
C PHE A 100 6.12 1.62 -14.11
N VAL A 101 7.21 2.17 -14.60
CA VAL A 101 7.89 1.68 -15.82
C VAL A 101 8.37 0.25 -15.64
N ARG A 102 8.92 -0.08 -14.47
CA ARG A 102 9.36 -1.42 -14.13
C ARG A 102 8.18 -2.40 -14.02
N ASP A 103 7.06 -1.97 -13.46
CA ASP A 103 5.82 -2.78 -13.42
C ASP A 103 5.26 -3.03 -14.83
N ALA A 104 5.24 -2.00 -15.68
CA ALA A 104 4.85 -2.15 -17.09
C ALA A 104 5.79 -3.09 -17.86
N LEU A 105 7.10 -3.07 -17.55
CA LEU A 105 8.05 -4.03 -18.09
C LEU A 105 7.68 -5.46 -17.70
N TYR A 106 7.41 -5.71 -16.41
CA TYR A 106 6.98 -7.04 -15.94
C TYR A 106 5.73 -7.53 -16.67
N LYS A 107 4.71 -6.69 -16.77
CA LYS A 107 3.47 -7.04 -17.51
C LYS A 107 3.80 -7.49 -18.92
N LYS A 108 4.64 -6.73 -19.63
CA LYS A 108 5.00 -7.00 -21.03
C LYS A 108 5.87 -8.25 -21.21
N VAL A 109 6.92 -8.42 -20.41
CA VAL A 109 7.90 -9.49 -20.65
C VAL A 109 7.60 -10.78 -19.89
N ILE A 110 6.78 -10.73 -18.83
CA ILE A 110 6.41 -11.89 -18.01
C ILE A 110 4.94 -12.23 -18.18
N GLN A 111 4.01 -11.34 -17.79
CA GLN A 111 2.58 -11.67 -17.70
C GLN A 111 1.97 -11.99 -19.06
N GLU A 112 2.22 -11.16 -20.08
CA GLU A 112 1.70 -11.40 -21.42
C GLU A 112 2.21 -12.74 -22.01
N ARG A 113 3.49 -13.09 -21.73
CA ARG A 113 4.08 -14.35 -22.19
C ARG A 113 3.62 -15.55 -21.38
N ALA A 114 3.34 -15.36 -20.11
CA ALA A 114 2.92 -16.43 -19.21
C ALA A 114 1.46 -16.87 -19.43
N GLN A 115 0.62 -16.07 -20.10
CA GLN A 115 -0.81 -16.32 -20.22
C GLN A 115 -1.12 -17.70 -20.82
N SER A 116 -0.50 -18.07 -21.93
CA SER A 116 -0.72 -19.37 -22.60
C SER A 116 -0.29 -20.55 -21.70
N LYS A 117 0.82 -20.41 -20.95
CA LYS A 117 1.26 -21.43 -19.99
C LYS A 117 0.30 -21.51 -18.80
N ALA A 118 -0.20 -20.38 -18.31
CA ALA A 118 -1.17 -20.34 -17.23
C ALA A 118 -2.48 -21.06 -17.60
N ASP A 119 -2.98 -20.84 -18.82
CA ASP A 119 -4.17 -21.51 -19.33
C ASP A 119 -3.94 -23.03 -19.48
N SER A 120 -2.76 -23.44 -19.91
CA SER A 120 -2.39 -24.86 -20.01
C SER A 120 -2.30 -25.52 -18.64
N LEU A 121 -1.69 -24.86 -17.65
CA LEU A 121 -1.62 -25.36 -16.27
C LEU A 121 -3.01 -25.45 -15.64
N LEU A 122 -3.86 -24.43 -15.84
CA LEU A 122 -5.22 -24.47 -15.35
C LEU A 122 -6.00 -25.65 -15.93
N ASN A 123 -5.92 -25.85 -17.24
CA ASN A 123 -6.57 -27.01 -17.89
C ASN A 123 -6.03 -28.33 -17.34
N PHE A 124 -4.72 -28.44 -17.11
CA PHE A 124 -4.12 -29.61 -16.48
C PHE A 124 -4.70 -29.88 -15.09
N TYR A 125 -4.82 -28.86 -14.24
CA TYR A 125 -5.40 -28.99 -12.90
C TYR A 125 -6.89 -29.36 -12.93
N LEU A 126 -7.65 -28.82 -13.88
CA LEU A 126 -9.07 -29.11 -14.02
C LEU A 126 -9.34 -30.53 -14.55
N VAL A 127 -8.46 -31.07 -15.39
CA VAL A 127 -8.60 -32.42 -15.96
C VAL A 127 -8.12 -33.50 -15.00
N ASN A 128 -6.99 -33.28 -14.32
CA ASN A 128 -6.35 -34.33 -13.52
C ASN A 128 -6.82 -34.41 -12.07
N ALA A 129 -7.36 -33.39 -11.54
CA ALA A 129 -7.95 -33.16 -10.22
C ALA A 129 -7.30 -31.97 -9.52
N ASN A 130 -8.07 -31.31 -8.64
CA ASN A 130 -7.55 -30.21 -7.83
C ASN A 130 -7.13 -30.67 -6.44
N ASN A 131 -7.69 -31.79 -5.98
CA ASN A 131 -7.44 -32.36 -4.66
C ASN A 131 -7.24 -33.85 -4.77
N VAL A 132 -6.24 -34.36 -4.10
CA VAL A 132 -6.00 -35.81 -3.98
C VAL A 132 -5.86 -36.20 -2.51
N ARG A 133 -6.54 -37.26 -2.13
CA ARG A 133 -6.34 -37.94 -0.85
C ARG A 133 -5.33 -39.05 -1.04
N LEU A 134 -4.31 -39.08 -0.22
CA LEU A 134 -3.19 -40.01 -0.37
C LEU A 134 -2.62 -40.47 1.00
N ILE A 135 -1.83 -41.53 0.94
CA ILE A 135 -0.93 -41.99 1.99
C ILE A 135 0.49 -42.05 1.43
N TYR A 136 1.49 -42.12 2.28
CA TYR A 136 2.87 -42.16 1.83
C TYR A 136 3.73 -43.10 2.68
N ILE A 137 4.77 -43.65 2.07
CA ILE A 137 5.88 -44.31 2.75
C ILE A 137 7.08 -43.37 2.67
N TYR A 138 7.69 -43.14 3.81
CA TYR A 138 8.83 -42.25 3.99
C TYR A 138 10.11 -43.01 4.40
N SER A 139 11.26 -42.57 3.93
CA SER A 139 12.58 -42.97 4.46
C SER A 139 13.57 -41.81 4.27
N ASP A 140 14.43 -41.58 5.26
CA ASP A 140 15.59 -40.70 5.15
C ASP A 140 16.72 -41.32 4.31
N ASN A 141 16.61 -42.63 4.01
CA ASN A 141 17.63 -43.42 3.28
C ASN A 141 17.16 -43.74 1.85
N LYS A 142 17.89 -43.17 0.86
CA LYS A 142 17.63 -43.39 -0.56
C LYS A 142 17.63 -44.87 -0.96
N ASN A 143 18.51 -45.66 -0.41
CA ASN A 143 18.61 -47.09 -0.75
C ASN A 143 17.40 -47.87 -0.23
N GLU A 144 16.94 -47.54 0.97
CA GLU A 144 15.80 -48.17 1.60
C GLU A 144 14.52 -47.88 0.77
N ILE A 145 14.22 -46.62 0.50
CA ILE A 145 13.01 -46.27 -0.29
C ILE A 145 13.04 -46.89 -1.71
N ASN A 146 14.23 -47.01 -2.31
CA ASN A 146 14.37 -47.68 -3.59
C ASN A 146 14.14 -49.18 -3.51
N ASN A 147 14.49 -49.83 -2.42
CA ASN A 147 14.20 -51.25 -2.20
C ASN A 147 12.71 -51.48 -1.98
N ILE A 148 12.05 -50.61 -1.20
CA ILE A 148 10.57 -50.59 -1.05
C ILE A 148 9.91 -50.45 -2.40
N TYR A 149 10.39 -49.52 -3.22
CA TYR A 149 9.82 -49.30 -4.58
C TYR A 149 10.00 -50.54 -5.47
N LYS A 150 11.12 -51.25 -5.38
CA LYS A 150 11.32 -52.54 -6.09
C LYS A 150 10.30 -53.60 -5.65
N LEU A 151 10.04 -53.72 -4.34
CA LEU A 151 9.02 -54.64 -3.81
C LEU A 151 7.62 -54.28 -4.35
N LEU A 152 7.25 -53.02 -4.39
CA LEU A 152 6.00 -52.54 -5.00
C LEU A 152 5.93 -52.93 -6.48
N LYS A 153 7.03 -52.80 -7.23
CA LYS A 153 7.10 -53.13 -8.66
C LYS A 153 6.93 -54.63 -8.98
N ILE A 154 7.34 -55.48 -8.08
CA ILE A 154 7.15 -56.94 -8.24
C ILE A 154 5.80 -57.44 -7.67
N GLY A 155 4.91 -56.52 -7.24
CA GLY A 155 3.53 -56.80 -6.86
C GLY A 155 3.29 -56.97 -5.37
N VAL A 156 4.24 -56.60 -4.50
CA VAL A 156 3.95 -56.50 -3.04
C VAL A 156 2.96 -55.36 -2.80
N SER A 157 1.95 -55.62 -2.00
CA SER A 157 0.91 -54.64 -1.70
C SER A 157 1.47 -53.40 -1.00
N PHE A 158 1.11 -52.20 -1.50
CA PHE A 158 1.45 -50.96 -0.83
C PHE A 158 0.91 -50.89 0.59
N ASP A 159 -0.34 -51.31 0.78
CA ASP A 159 -1.01 -51.26 2.08
C ASP A 159 -0.35 -52.20 3.10
N SER A 160 0.19 -53.35 2.66
CA SER A 160 0.94 -54.26 3.51
C SER A 160 2.27 -53.62 3.98
N LEU A 161 3.03 -53.01 3.07
CA LEU A 161 4.27 -52.31 3.41
C LEU A 161 4.00 -51.04 4.24
N TYR A 162 2.92 -50.34 3.95
CA TYR A 162 2.53 -49.17 4.73
C TYR A 162 2.18 -49.54 6.17
N SER A 163 1.41 -50.62 6.39
CA SER A 163 1.06 -51.09 7.72
C SER A 163 2.24 -51.66 8.53
N GLU A 164 3.24 -52.19 7.86
CA GLU A 164 4.47 -52.70 8.49
C GLU A 164 5.41 -51.57 8.91
N LEU A 165 5.50 -50.52 8.09
CA LEU A 165 6.48 -49.43 8.28
C LEU A 165 5.93 -48.23 9.04
N THR A 166 4.60 -48.09 9.19
CA THR A 166 3.94 -46.93 9.79
C THR A 166 3.20 -47.37 11.06
N ALA A 167 3.53 -46.79 12.19
CA ALA A 167 2.91 -47.12 13.49
C ALA A 167 1.44 -46.63 13.60
N ASP A 168 1.02 -45.70 12.76
CA ASP A 168 -0.31 -45.06 12.79
C ASP A 168 -0.99 -45.16 11.41
N LEU A 169 -1.91 -46.09 11.27
CA LEU A 169 -2.62 -46.42 10.02
C LEU A 169 -3.67 -45.35 9.60
N THR A 170 -3.81 -44.27 10.32
CA THR A 170 -4.90 -43.28 10.12
C THR A 170 -4.48 -41.99 9.43
N ASP A 171 -3.19 -41.78 9.17
CA ASP A 171 -2.70 -40.51 8.64
C ASP A 171 -2.88 -40.44 7.11
N THR A 172 -4.06 -40.04 6.69
CA THR A 172 -4.33 -39.72 5.29
C THR A 172 -4.21 -38.23 5.04
N LEU A 173 -3.39 -37.86 4.06
CA LEU A 173 -3.23 -36.47 3.65
C LEU A 173 -4.19 -36.14 2.50
N THR A 174 -4.75 -34.94 2.54
CA THR A 174 -5.45 -34.36 1.37
C THR A 174 -4.62 -33.20 0.87
N ILE A 175 -4.12 -33.30 -0.35
CA ILE A 175 -3.29 -32.29 -1.00
C ILE A 175 -4.10 -31.58 -2.05
N SER A 176 -4.11 -30.26 -1.97
CA SER A 176 -4.67 -29.37 -2.99
C SER A 176 -3.59 -28.82 -3.90
N VAL A 177 -3.96 -28.42 -5.11
CA VAL A 177 -3.07 -27.73 -6.04
C VAL A 177 -2.45 -26.51 -5.37
N GLY A 178 -1.14 -26.38 -5.47
CA GLY A 178 -0.35 -25.27 -4.89
C GLY A 178 0.24 -25.54 -3.51
N GLN A 179 -0.01 -26.70 -2.92
CA GLN A 179 0.55 -27.07 -1.61
C GLN A 179 1.95 -27.69 -1.70
N LEU A 180 2.28 -28.31 -2.85
CA LEU A 180 3.61 -28.88 -3.11
C LEU A 180 4.29 -28.14 -4.28
N GLU A 181 5.56 -28.41 -4.47
CA GLU A 181 6.29 -27.94 -5.64
C GLU A 181 5.68 -28.48 -6.95
N GLU A 182 5.74 -27.68 -8.03
CA GLU A 182 5.16 -28.03 -9.33
C GLU A 182 5.63 -29.39 -9.84
N ASP A 183 6.92 -29.70 -9.68
CA ASP A 183 7.51 -30.97 -10.13
C ASP A 183 6.99 -32.19 -9.35
N ILE A 184 6.66 -32.01 -8.08
CA ILE A 184 6.06 -33.05 -7.21
C ILE A 184 4.60 -33.25 -7.59
N GLU A 185 3.84 -32.16 -7.72
CA GLU A 185 2.43 -32.22 -8.13
C GLU A 185 2.25 -32.84 -9.52
N ASN A 186 3.13 -32.53 -10.46
CA ASN A 186 3.13 -33.14 -11.79
C ASN A 186 3.32 -34.67 -11.78
N LYS A 187 3.88 -35.23 -10.68
CA LYS A 187 4.01 -36.68 -10.50
C LYS A 187 2.82 -37.31 -9.76
N ILE A 188 2.11 -36.54 -8.95
CA ILE A 188 1.01 -37.00 -8.09
C ILE A 188 -0.34 -36.86 -8.78
N PHE A 189 -0.70 -35.64 -9.26
CA PHE A 189 -2.03 -35.35 -9.76
C PHE A 189 -2.45 -36.13 -11.01
N PRO A 190 -1.58 -36.54 -11.95
CA PRO A 190 -1.99 -37.35 -13.10
C PRO A 190 -2.27 -38.81 -12.77
N LEU A 191 -1.83 -39.31 -11.60
CA LEU A 191 -1.98 -40.72 -11.24
C LEU A 191 -3.45 -41.09 -10.99
N PRO A 192 -3.91 -42.24 -11.48
CA PRO A 192 -5.24 -42.76 -11.16
C PRO A 192 -5.34 -43.15 -9.67
N ASP A 193 -6.58 -43.36 -9.19
CA ASP A 193 -6.82 -43.92 -7.87
C ASP A 193 -6.11 -45.29 -7.75
N ASP A 194 -5.61 -45.62 -6.57
CA ASP A 194 -4.81 -46.80 -6.22
C ASP A 194 -3.41 -46.89 -6.84
N ALA A 195 -3.03 -45.94 -7.67
CA ALA A 195 -1.64 -45.87 -8.19
C ALA A 195 -0.68 -45.23 -7.18
N PHE A 196 0.61 -45.51 -7.34
CA PHE A 196 1.67 -44.95 -6.52
C PHE A 196 2.80 -44.32 -7.36
N THR A 197 3.51 -43.36 -6.77
CA THR A 197 4.63 -42.67 -7.43
C THR A 197 5.90 -43.52 -7.43
N SER A 198 6.87 -43.19 -8.27
CA SER A 198 8.27 -43.51 -7.99
C SER A 198 8.76 -42.73 -6.75
N PRO A 199 9.91 -43.11 -6.14
CA PRO A 199 10.51 -42.33 -5.07
C PRO A 199 10.71 -40.86 -5.47
N ILE A 200 10.24 -39.96 -4.62
CA ILE A 200 10.35 -38.49 -4.77
C ILE A 200 11.22 -37.96 -3.64
N GLU A 201 12.26 -37.20 -3.99
CA GLU A 201 13.12 -36.50 -3.05
C GLU A 201 12.45 -35.22 -2.57
N MET A 202 12.41 -35.01 -1.26
CA MET A 202 11.97 -33.78 -0.59
C MET A 202 13.06 -33.33 0.38
N GLU A 203 12.87 -32.17 1.02
CA GLU A 203 13.90 -31.55 1.91
C GLU A 203 14.34 -32.46 3.07
N ASP A 204 13.42 -33.27 3.59
CA ASP A 204 13.61 -34.12 4.78
C ASP A 204 13.82 -35.62 4.48
N GLY A 205 13.76 -36.04 3.21
CA GLY A 205 13.97 -37.42 2.81
C GLY A 205 13.26 -37.83 1.52
N TRP A 206 12.91 -39.11 1.42
CA TRP A 206 12.37 -39.75 0.24
C TRP A 206 10.96 -40.29 0.50
N TYR A 207 10.05 -40.06 -0.46
CA TYR A 207 8.64 -40.40 -0.34
C TYR A 207 8.15 -41.24 -1.52
N ILE A 208 7.27 -42.21 -1.27
CA ILE A 208 6.44 -42.86 -2.26
C ILE A 208 4.98 -42.60 -1.87
N PHE A 209 4.24 -41.85 -2.70
CA PHE A 209 2.84 -41.54 -2.46
C PHE A 209 1.93 -42.54 -3.14
N LYS A 210 0.87 -43.01 -2.44
CA LYS A 210 -0.23 -43.78 -3.04
C LYS A 210 -1.49 -42.92 -3.05
N ILE A 211 -2.13 -42.83 -4.19
CA ILE A 211 -3.38 -42.10 -4.35
C ILE A 211 -4.54 -42.98 -3.86
N LEU A 212 -5.29 -42.49 -2.89
CA LEU A 212 -6.50 -43.16 -2.40
C LEU A 212 -7.73 -42.73 -3.17
N LYS A 213 -7.86 -41.42 -3.42
CA LYS A 213 -9.00 -40.84 -4.13
C LYS A 213 -8.67 -39.47 -4.70
N ARG A 214 -9.19 -39.23 -5.89
CA ARG A 214 -9.09 -37.93 -6.54
C ARG A 214 -10.43 -37.21 -6.54
N TYR A 215 -10.38 -35.90 -6.36
CA TYR A 215 -11.54 -35.03 -6.38
C TYR A 215 -11.40 -34.05 -7.55
N ASN A 216 -12.24 -34.20 -8.57
CA ASN A 216 -12.24 -33.32 -9.73
C ASN A 216 -13.43 -32.36 -9.66
N PRO A 217 -13.21 -31.04 -9.52
CA PRO A 217 -14.28 -30.06 -9.36
C PRO A 217 -15.11 -29.86 -10.64
N THR A 218 -14.61 -30.28 -11.80
CA THR A 218 -15.35 -30.15 -13.07
C THR A 218 -16.50 -31.16 -13.19
N VAL A 219 -16.48 -32.24 -12.42
CA VAL A 219 -17.48 -33.31 -12.50
C VAL A 219 -18.67 -33.10 -11.58
N VAL A 220 -18.48 -32.40 -10.45
CA VAL A 220 -19.53 -32.14 -9.47
C VAL A 220 -19.47 -30.72 -8.97
N LYS A 221 -20.48 -29.91 -9.26
CA LYS A 221 -20.66 -28.58 -8.63
C LYS A 221 -21.06 -28.78 -7.17
N PHE A 222 -20.08 -28.87 -6.27
CA PHE A 222 -20.32 -28.94 -4.83
C PHE A 222 -20.09 -27.56 -4.20
N LYS A 223 -20.58 -27.39 -2.96
CA LYS A 223 -20.40 -26.15 -2.20
C LYS A 223 -18.89 -25.86 -2.05
N GLY A 224 -18.40 -24.78 -2.66
CA GLY A 224 -16.98 -24.38 -2.64
C GLY A 224 -16.22 -24.53 -3.97
N TRP A 225 -16.80 -25.14 -5.02
CA TRP A 225 -16.13 -25.33 -6.31
C TRP A 225 -15.63 -24.04 -6.95
N GLU A 226 -16.34 -22.92 -6.76
CA GLU A 226 -15.94 -21.60 -7.27
C GLU A 226 -14.67 -21.10 -6.59
N SER A 227 -14.56 -21.36 -5.29
CA SER A 227 -13.37 -21.04 -4.50
C SER A 227 -12.17 -21.85 -5.00
N ASP A 228 -12.34 -23.16 -5.20
CA ASP A 228 -11.30 -24.06 -5.67
C ASP A 228 -10.86 -23.73 -7.10
N PHE A 229 -11.82 -23.42 -7.98
CA PHE A 229 -11.51 -22.95 -9.34
C PHE A 229 -10.72 -21.64 -9.33
N LYS A 230 -11.16 -20.68 -8.54
CA LYS A 230 -10.49 -19.38 -8.39
C LYS A 230 -9.07 -19.56 -7.85
N ASN A 231 -8.89 -20.43 -6.86
CA ASN A 231 -7.58 -20.78 -6.31
C ASN A 231 -6.67 -21.44 -7.33
N SER A 232 -7.16 -22.45 -8.06
CA SER A 232 -6.40 -23.14 -9.12
C SER A 232 -5.98 -22.19 -10.24
N LYS A 233 -6.87 -21.27 -10.64
CA LYS A 233 -6.56 -20.23 -11.63
C LYS A 233 -5.46 -19.29 -11.13
N ARG A 234 -5.50 -18.87 -9.86
CA ARG A 234 -4.45 -18.03 -9.24
C ARG A 234 -3.11 -18.75 -9.23
N ILE A 235 -3.08 -20.01 -8.78
CA ILE A 235 -1.85 -20.81 -8.71
C ILE A 235 -1.26 -21.07 -10.09
N ALA A 236 -2.09 -21.42 -11.07
CA ALA A 236 -1.65 -21.62 -12.45
C ALA A 236 -0.97 -20.36 -13.02
N LYS A 237 -1.57 -19.19 -12.76
CA LYS A 237 -1.01 -17.90 -13.15
C LYS A 237 0.33 -17.64 -12.45
N GLU A 238 0.39 -17.76 -11.13
CA GLU A 238 1.59 -17.51 -10.34
C GLU A 238 2.77 -18.42 -10.78
N ARG A 239 2.51 -19.71 -11.02
CA ARG A 239 3.54 -20.65 -11.48
C ARG A 239 4.03 -20.34 -12.89
N ALA A 240 3.10 -20.01 -13.80
CA ALA A 240 3.47 -19.60 -15.15
C ALA A 240 4.35 -18.34 -15.10
N GLU A 241 3.92 -17.31 -14.40
CA GLU A 241 4.68 -16.06 -14.23
C GLU A 241 6.05 -16.32 -13.59
N TYR A 242 6.13 -17.11 -12.51
CA TYR A 242 7.39 -17.44 -11.86
C TYR A 242 8.39 -18.15 -12.78
N SER A 243 7.92 -19.06 -13.63
CA SER A 243 8.75 -19.74 -14.62
C SER A 243 9.37 -18.77 -15.62
N PHE A 244 8.56 -17.83 -16.17
CA PHE A 244 9.05 -16.80 -17.11
C PHE A 244 9.92 -15.78 -16.40
N TYR A 245 9.59 -15.39 -15.17
CA TYR A 245 10.39 -14.49 -14.34
C TYR A 245 11.80 -15.05 -14.12
N ARG A 246 11.93 -16.30 -13.68
CA ARG A 246 13.25 -16.93 -13.49
C ARG A 246 14.08 -16.94 -14.77
N GLN A 247 13.47 -17.36 -15.89
CA GLN A 247 14.13 -17.39 -17.19
C GLN A 247 14.58 -15.99 -17.63
N TYR A 248 13.70 -15.01 -17.47
CA TYR A 248 14.00 -13.61 -17.82
C TYR A 248 15.15 -13.07 -16.98
N MET A 249 15.09 -13.17 -15.66
CA MET A 249 16.12 -12.67 -14.76
C MET A 249 17.49 -13.30 -15.04
N GLN A 250 17.55 -14.64 -15.20
CA GLN A 250 18.79 -15.32 -15.53
C GLN A 250 19.39 -14.87 -16.87
N THR A 251 18.56 -14.68 -17.89
CA THR A 251 19.02 -14.30 -19.23
C THR A 251 19.41 -12.82 -19.29
N PHE A 252 18.56 -11.97 -18.70
CA PHE A 252 18.71 -10.50 -18.75
C PHE A 252 19.93 -10.01 -17.97
N PHE A 253 20.19 -10.60 -16.78
CA PHE A 253 21.31 -10.19 -15.93
C PHE A 253 22.63 -10.93 -16.21
N LYS A 254 22.64 -11.95 -17.07
CA LYS A 254 23.81 -12.82 -17.31
C LYS A 254 25.11 -12.07 -17.62
N ASN A 255 25.01 -10.96 -18.37
CA ASN A 255 26.16 -10.19 -18.84
C ASN A 255 26.15 -8.74 -18.30
N LYS A 256 25.42 -8.46 -17.23
CA LYS A 256 25.41 -7.12 -16.62
C LYS A 256 26.51 -7.01 -15.60
N GLU A 257 27.48 -6.14 -15.87
CA GLU A 257 28.58 -5.87 -14.94
C GLU A 257 28.23 -4.71 -14.04
N VAL A 258 28.42 -4.90 -12.74
CA VAL A 258 28.14 -3.89 -11.72
C VAL A 258 29.25 -3.93 -10.67
N LYS A 259 29.79 -2.75 -10.34
CA LYS A 259 30.83 -2.61 -9.33
C LYS A 259 30.35 -1.76 -8.16
N ILE A 260 30.25 -2.37 -6.99
CA ILE A 260 29.86 -1.69 -5.75
C ILE A 260 31.11 -1.22 -5.00
N ASN A 261 31.14 0.05 -4.59
CA ASN A 261 32.20 0.59 -3.75
C ASN A 261 32.00 0.18 -2.29
N ALA A 262 32.60 -0.94 -1.89
CA ALA A 262 32.43 -1.51 -0.56
C ALA A 262 32.92 -0.57 0.57
N LYS A 263 33.89 0.32 0.31
CA LYS A 263 34.39 1.28 1.32
C LYS A 263 33.32 2.34 1.61
N ILE A 264 32.70 2.88 0.57
CA ILE A 264 31.63 3.87 0.69
C ILE A 264 30.41 3.23 1.36
N LEU A 265 29.99 2.03 0.94
CA LEU A 265 28.86 1.33 1.55
C LEU A 265 29.08 1.05 3.04
N ARG A 266 30.28 0.64 3.46
CA ARG A 266 30.62 0.45 4.87
C ARG A 266 30.57 1.74 5.66
N SER A 267 31.11 2.84 5.11
CA SER A 267 31.07 4.17 5.74
C SER A 267 29.60 4.63 5.92
N LEU A 268 28.79 4.54 4.88
CA LEU A 268 27.37 4.87 4.94
C LEU A 268 26.61 4.03 5.98
N SER A 269 26.88 2.72 6.01
CA SER A 269 26.28 1.81 6.99
C SER A 269 26.63 2.20 8.42
N TYR A 270 27.85 2.70 8.64
CA TYR A 270 28.29 3.18 9.95
C TYR A 270 27.58 4.46 10.37
N HIS A 271 27.38 5.41 9.46
CA HIS A 271 26.60 6.62 9.74
C HIS A 271 25.13 6.29 10.09
N ILE A 272 24.51 5.37 9.38
CA ILE A 272 23.14 4.90 9.67
C ILE A 272 23.10 4.19 11.04
N TYR A 273 24.08 3.31 11.34
CA TYR A 273 24.20 2.67 12.63
C TYR A 273 24.30 3.68 13.77
N LEU A 274 25.20 4.67 13.66
CA LEU A 274 25.37 5.72 14.68
C LEU A 274 24.08 6.52 14.88
N LYS A 275 23.37 6.83 13.78
CA LYS A 275 22.13 7.59 13.85
C LYS A 275 21.03 6.82 14.57
N LEU A 276 20.83 5.55 14.23
CA LEU A 276 19.88 4.68 14.90
C LEU A 276 20.27 4.42 16.36
N SER A 277 21.56 4.16 16.66
CA SER A 277 22.04 3.95 18.02
C SER A 277 21.80 5.14 18.94
N ARG A 278 22.03 6.37 18.46
CA ARG A 278 21.74 7.60 19.23
C ARG A 278 20.27 7.78 19.51
N ARG A 279 19.40 7.48 18.52
CA ARG A 279 17.94 7.64 18.69
C ARG A 279 17.36 6.59 19.63
N PHE A 280 17.92 5.42 19.68
CA PHE A 280 17.43 4.30 20.50
C PHE A 280 18.33 3.97 21.70
N SER A 281 19.23 4.89 22.11
CA SER A 281 20.16 4.67 23.22
C SER A 281 19.48 4.34 24.56
N GLU A 282 18.26 4.87 24.76
CA GLU A 282 17.51 4.74 26.02
C GLU A 282 16.35 3.72 25.94
N ARG A 283 15.98 3.23 24.76
CA ARG A 283 14.82 2.33 24.58
C ARG A 283 15.10 1.20 23.61
N LYS A 284 14.96 -0.04 24.07
CA LYS A 284 14.88 -1.21 23.18
C LYS A 284 13.51 -1.18 22.51
N SER A 285 13.47 -1.18 21.17
CA SER A 285 12.23 -1.28 20.43
C SER A 285 11.82 -2.75 20.26
N SER A 286 10.61 -3.09 20.71
CA SER A 286 10.01 -4.41 20.46
C SER A 286 9.60 -4.61 18.99
N GLN A 287 9.57 -3.53 18.21
CA GLN A 287 9.13 -3.52 16.80
C GLN A 287 10.30 -3.36 15.82
N GLY A 288 11.57 -3.42 16.28
CA GLY A 288 12.75 -3.17 15.45
C GLY A 288 13.09 -1.68 15.31
N TYR A 289 14.07 -1.37 14.46
CA TYR A 289 14.72 -0.06 14.35
C TYR A 289 14.57 0.47 12.92
N SER A 290 13.65 1.40 12.72
CA SER A 290 13.35 1.99 11.40
C SER A 290 14.16 3.27 11.16
N LEU A 291 14.65 3.44 9.93
CA LEU A 291 15.30 4.67 9.47
C LEU A 291 14.23 5.63 8.93
N LEU A 292 14.02 6.76 9.61
CA LEU A 292 13.02 7.74 9.21
C LEU A 292 13.57 8.74 8.19
N VAL A 293 12.67 9.38 7.43
CA VAL A 293 13.04 10.43 6.45
C VAL A 293 13.86 11.55 7.09
N LYS A 294 13.51 11.98 8.33
CA LYS A 294 14.28 12.96 9.10
C LYS A 294 15.70 12.49 9.46
N ASP A 295 15.88 11.19 9.70
CA ASP A 295 17.22 10.65 9.97
C ASP A 295 18.08 10.69 8.72
N ILE A 296 17.51 10.37 7.56
CA ILE A 296 18.20 10.44 6.25
C ILE A 296 18.60 11.88 5.96
N ALA A 297 17.71 12.85 6.16
CA ALA A 297 18.03 14.27 5.96
C ALA A 297 19.19 14.75 6.84
N LEU A 298 19.26 14.29 8.09
CA LEU A 298 20.36 14.60 8.99
C LEU A 298 21.67 13.91 8.55
N ILE A 299 21.62 12.69 8.05
CA ILE A 299 22.79 11.99 7.49
C ILE A 299 23.30 12.71 6.25
N GLU A 300 22.42 13.12 5.33
CA GLU A 300 22.78 13.90 4.14
C GLU A 300 23.47 15.21 4.51
N PHE A 301 22.92 15.94 5.49
CA PHE A 301 23.50 17.16 6.00
C PHE A 301 24.92 16.95 6.58
N GLN A 302 25.10 15.86 7.35
CA GLN A 302 26.39 15.51 7.96
C GLN A 302 27.45 15.08 6.93
N LEU A 303 27.03 14.38 5.87
CA LEU A 303 27.94 13.92 4.81
C LEU A 303 28.42 15.06 3.90
N GLY A 304 27.56 16.06 3.68
CA GLY A 304 27.84 17.17 2.76
C GLY A 304 27.81 16.77 1.28
N VAL A 305 27.78 17.79 0.41
CA VAL A 305 27.56 17.63 -1.04
C VAL A 305 28.63 16.75 -1.71
N ASP A 306 29.89 16.90 -1.32
CA ASP A 306 31.00 16.14 -1.91
C ASP A 306 30.84 14.64 -1.67
N SER A 307 30.50 14.23 -0.43
CA SER A 307 30.28 12.82 -0.10
C SER A 307 29.02 12.26 -0.76
N LEU A 308 27.96 13.06 -0.90
CA LEU A 308 26.72 12.65 -1.56
C LEU A 308 26.92 12.42 -3.08
N SER A 309 27.89 13.08 -3.69
CA SER A 309 28.23 12.94 -5.11
C SER A 309 29.12 11.74 -5.42
N LEU A 310 29.67 11.07 -4.40
CA LEU A 310 30.54 9.92 -4.62
C LEU A 310 29.78 8.74 -5.25
N PRO A 311 30.38 8.05 -6.24
CA PRO A 311 29.79 6.87 -6.87
C PRO A 311 29.79 5.69 -5.89
N LEU A 312 28.60 5.28 -5.43
CA LEU A 312 28.39 4.08 -4.63
C LEU A 312 28.40 2.84 -5.52
N VAL A 313 27.83 2.94 -6.72
CA VAL A 313 27.73 1.85 -7.69
C VAL A 313 28.08 2.37 -9.07
N GLU A 314 28.99 1.68 -9.77
CA GLU A 314 29.30 1.88 -11.18
C GLU A 314 28.62 0.80 -12.02
N MET A 315 27.90 1.17 -13.08
CA MET A 315 27.19 0.29 -13.99
C MET A 315 27.59 0.60 -15.44
N GLU A 316 27.28 -0.29 -16.36
CA GLU A 316 27.54 -0.08 -17.80
C GLU A 316 26.91 1.23 -18.31
N LYS A 317 25.72 1.59 -17.80
CA LYS A 317 24.99 2.81 -18.17
C LYS A 317 24.86 3.75 -16.98
N GLY A 318 25.95 4.42 -16.60
CA GLY A 318 25.95 5.44 -15.55
C GLY A 318 26.31 4.91 -14.16
N GLU A 319 26.05 5.71 -13.17
CA GLU A 319 26.42 5.45 -11.78
C GLU A 319 25.25 5.75 -10.83
N ILE A 320 25.28 5.15 -9.67
CA ILE A 320 24.41 5.47 -8.52
C ILE A 320 25.27 6.14 -7.48
N THR A 321 24.96 7.38 -7.14
CA THR A 321 25.67 8.13 -6.10
C THR A 321 25.16 7.76 -4.70
N VAL A 322 25.91 8.14 -3.66
CA VAL A 322 25.46 8.04 -2.25
C VAL A 322 24.15 8.80 -2.05
N GLY A 323 24.01 9.99 -2.65
CA GLY A 323 22.79 10.79 -2.57
C GLY A 323 21.60 10.11 -3.24
N ASP A 324 21.78 9.43 -4.37
CA ASP A 324 20.71 8.67 -5.04
C ASP A 324 20.25 7.48 -4.18
N TYR A 325 21.22 6.81 -3.54
CA TYR A 325 20.90 5.69 -2.65
C TYR A 325 20.18 6.14 -1.37
N LEU A 326 20.59 7.23 -0.75
CA LEU A 326 19.88 7.82 0.40
C LEU A 326 18.48 8.28 0.01
N HIS A 327 18.33 8.86 -1.19
CA HIS A 327 17.02 9.23 -1.72
C HIS A 327 16.11 8.00 -1.89
N PHE A 328 16.63 6.90 -2.45
CA PHE A 328 15.91 5.63 -2.55
C PHE A 328 15.45 5.12 -1.17
N LEU A 329 16.32 5.16 -0.16
CA LEU A 329 15.98 4.70 1.19
C LEU A 329 14.84 5.49 1.85
N ARG A 330 14.51 6.71 1.41
CA ARG A 330 13.35 7.49 1.88
C ARG A 330 12.01 6.81 1.56
N PHE A 331 11.98 5.99 0.49
CA PHE A 331 10.78 5.30 0.02
C PHE A 331 10.72 3.83 0.46
N GLU A 332 11.84 3.27 0.92
CA GLU A 332 11.98 1.84 1.18
C GLU A 332 11.65 1.40 2.61
N ASN A 333 11.24 2.29 3.48
CA ASN A 333 10.95 1.97 4.89
C ASN A 333 12.02 1.03 5.51
N PHE A 334 13.30 1.45 5.41
CA PHE A 334 14.42 0.63 5.89
C PHE A 334 14.29 0.34 7.38
N LYS A 335 14.27 -0.95 7.73
CA LYS A 335 14.10 -1.44 9.10
C LYS A 335 15.01 -2.62 9.35
N VAL A 336 15.52 -2.73 10.59
CA VAL A 336 16.28 -3.88 11.09
C VAL A 336 15.75 -4.32 12.46
N ASP A 337 15.79 -5.61 12.73
CA ASP A 337 15.31 -6.16 14.00
C ASP A 337 16.38 -6.07 15.11
N THR A 338 17.65 -5.96 14.74
CA THR A 338 18.78 -5.88 15.66
C THR A 338 19.60 -4.64 15.40
N LEU A 339 19.84 -3.84 16.44
CA LEU A 339 20.69 -2.66 16.38
C LEU A 339 22.16 -3.03 16.52
N ASP A 340 22.71 -3.64 15.48
CA ASP A 340 24.10 -4.05 15.34
C ASP A 340 24.63 -3.62 13.97
N TYR A 341 25.89 -3.20 13.92
CA TYR A 341 26.50 -2.72 12.69
C TYR A 341 26.54 -3.78 11.57
N GLN A 342 26.82 -5.03 11.88
CA GLN A 342 26.93 -6.11 10.87
C GLN A 342 25.56 -6.43 10.27
N PHE A 343 24.52 -6.44 11.10
CA PHE A 343 23.13 -6.64 10.63
C PHE A 343 22.68 -5.47 9.73
N ILE A 344 22.97 -4.22 10.11
CA ILE A 344 22.66 -3.04 9.31
C ILE A 344 23.42 -3.07 7.98
N PHE A 345 24.73 -3.39 8.00
CA PHE A 345 25.54 -3.51 6.79
C PHE A 345 24.99 -4.59 5.84
N LYS A 346 24.62 -5.77 6.37
CA LYS A 346 24.00 -6.84 5.58
C LYS A 346 22.67 -6.40 4.98
N ALA A 347 21.80 -5.77 5.77
CA ALA A 347 20.52 -5.27 5.31
C ALA A 347 20.66 -4.21 4.22
N LEU A 348 21.58 -3.26 4.40
CA LEU A 348 21.89 -2.23 3.39
C LEU A 348 22.50 -2.83 2.13
N SER A 349 23.37 -3.83 2.26
CA SER A 349 23.94 -4.53 1.10
C SER A 349 22.86 -5.20 0.26
N ASN A 350 21.87 -5.82 0.89
CA ASN A 350 20.72 -6.41 0.19
C ASN A 350 19.85 -5.32 -0.48
N ARG A 351 19.60 -4.20 0.21
CA ARG A 351 18.86 -3.07 -0.38
C ARG A 351 19.60 -2.44 -1.54
N THR A 352 20.94 -2.37 -1.49
CA THR A 352 21.77 -1.90 -2.61
C THR A 352 21.59 -2.79 -3.84
N LYS A 353 21.57 -4.13 -3.66
CA LYS A 353 21.32 -5.06 -4.77
C LYS A 353 19.95 -4.84 -5.38
N ASN A 354 18.89 -4.73 -4.56
CA ASN A 354 17.55 -4.46 -5.06
C ASN A 354 17.49 -3.14 -5.84
N PHE A 355 18.15 -2.08 -5.34
CA PHE A 355 18.17 -0.80 -6.02
C PHE A 355 18.85 -0.87 -7.38
N ILE A 356 19.97 -1.58 -7.47
CA ILE A 356 20.67 -1.84 -8.74
C ILE A 356 19.75 -2.57 -9.73
N GLU A 357 19.10 -3.65 -9.29
CA GLU A 357 18.16 -4.41 -10.12
C GLU A 357 17.01 -3.51 -10.60
N TYR A 358 16.46 -2.69 -9.71
CA TYR A 358 15.37 -1.77 -10.04
C TYR A 358 15.78 -0.73 -11.09
N LYS A 359 17.00 -0.17 -10.98
CA LYS A 359 17.51 0.79 -11.96
C LYS A 359 17.72 0.15 -13.33
N ILE A 360 18.37 -1.00 -13.39
CA ILE A 360 18.65 -1.70 -14.65
C ILE A 360 17.35 -2.13 -15.35
N LEU A 361 16.34 -2.59 -14.58
CA LEU A 361 15.03 -2.96 -15.14
C LEU A 361 14.23 -1.74 -15.59
N ALA A 362 14.30 -0.62 -14.86
CA ALA A 362 13.68 0.63 -15.29
C ALA A 362 14.29 1.14 -16.60
N ASP A 363 15.62 1.10 -16.73
CA ASP A 363 16.33 1.49 -17.95
C ASP A 363 15.92 0.65 -19.16
N GLU A 364 15.69 -0.65 -18.99
CA GLU A 364 15.11 -1.51 -20.02
C GLU A 364 13.69 -1.08 -20.38
N GLY A 365 12.86 -0.79 -19.39
CA GLY A 365 11.51 -0.28 -19.62
C GLY A 365 11.50 1.05 -20.39
N TYR A 366 12.41 1.96 -20.09
CA TYR A 366 12.62 3.21 -20.85
C TYR A 366 13.08 2.93 -22.29
N THR A 367 14.00 1.99 -22.48
CA THR A 367 14.45 1.57 -23.81
C THR A 367 13.30 1.07 -24.67
N LEU A 368 12.34 0.36 -24.07
CA LEU A 368 11.12 -0.11 -24.72
C LEU A 368 10.01 0.96 -24.83
N GLY A 369 10.24 2.18 -24.34
CA GLY A 369 9.30 3.29 -24.42
C GLY A 369 8.09 3.20 -23.49
N LEU A 370 8.14 2.35 -22.44
CA LEU A 370 6.99 2.05 -21.57
C LEU A 370 6.51 3.24 -20.74
N GLN A 371 7.36 4.23 -20.47
CA GLN A 371 6.97 5.49 -19.82
C GLN A 371 5.93 6.28 -20.62
N LYS A 372 5.78 5.97 -21.92
CA LYS A 372 4.79 6.63 -22.80
C LYS A 372 3.41 5.97 -22.75
N SER A 373 3.29 4.80 -22.13
CA SER A 373 2.00 4.10 -22.02
C SER A 373 0.99 4.90 -21.21
N ILE A 374 -0.29 4.77 -21.56
CA ILE A 374 -1.39 5.46 -20.88
C ILE A 374 -1.44 5.06 -19.41
N GLU A 375 -1.22 3.79 -19.11
CA GLU A 375 -1.27 3.27 -17.75
C GLU A 375 -0.19 3.88 -16.85
N VAL A 376 1.07 3.88 -17.32
CA VAL A 376 2.19 4.49 -16.58
C VAL A 376 1.94 5.97 -16.36
N LYS A 377 1.52 6.70 -17.40
CA LYS A 377 1.23 8.14 -17.29
C LYS A 377 0.13 8.43 -16.27
N LYS A 378 -0.96 7.65 -16.26
CA LYS A 378 -2.06 7.82 -15.30
C LYS A 378 -1.56 7.62 -13.86
N GLN A 379 -0.79 6.56 -13.61
CA GLN A 379 -0.26 6.27 -12.29
C GLN A 379 0.72 7.37 -11.82
N VAL A 380 1.66 7.74 -12.67
CA VAL A 380 2.63 8.82 -12.35
C VAL A 380 1.90 10.13 -12.07
N GLN A 381 0.90 10.50 -12.87
CA GLN A 381 0.15 11.75 -12.69
C GLN A 381 -0.60 11.76 -11.36
N MET A 382 -1.28 10.68 -11.00
CA MET A 382 -2.00 10.57 -9.72
C MET A 382 -1.08 10.77 -8.51
N TRP A 383 0.10 10.14 -8.52
CA TRP A 383 1.07 10.29 -7.44
C TRP A 383 1.76 11.66 -7.45
N LYS A 384 2.00 12.24 -8.63
CA LYS A 384 2.51 13.61 -8.79
C LYS A 384 1.54 14.64 -8.22
N GLU A 385 0.24 14.53 -8.54
CA GLU A 385 -0.79 15.43 -8.04
C GLU A 385 -0.84 15.42 -6.50
N ASN A 386 -0.87 14.25 -5.90
CA ASN A 386 -0.84 14.10 -4.46
C ASN A 386 0.44 14.67 -3.83
N TYR A 387 1.60 14.40 -4.43
CA TYR A 387 2.88 14.92 -3.94
C TYR A 387 2.96 16.43 -4.03
N PHE A 388 2.49 17.03 -5.12
CA PHE A 388 2.45 18.48 -5.28
C PHE A 388 1.48 19.13 -4.30
N MET A 389 0.31 18.56 -4.09
CA MET A 389 -0.63 19.01 -3.07
C MET A 389 0.04 19.06 -1.69
N GLN A 390 0.78 18.01 -1.30
CA GLN A 390 1.49 17.99 -0.02
C GLN A 390 2.56 19.08 0.06
N LEU A 391 3.33 19.31 -1.00
CA LEU A 391 4.37 20.34 -1.04
C LEU A 391 3.79 21.75 -0.99
N VAL A 392 2.74 22.04 -1.76
CA VAL A 392 2.06 23.34 -1.74
C VAL A 392 1.43 23.58 -0.36
N THR A 393 0.77 22.58 0.22
CA THR A 393 0.23 22.68 1.59
C THR A 393 1.32 23.00 2.62
N ALA A 394 2.52 22.42 2.47
CA ALA A 394 3.64 22.69 3.35
C ALA A 394 4.14 24.15 3.26
N MET A 395 3.99 24.83 2.13
CA MET A 395 4.38 26.26 1.98
C MET A 395 3.56 27.21 2.87
N PHE A 396 2.38 26.78 3.30
CA PHE A 396 1.53 27.57 4.20
C PHE A 396 1.91 27.44 5.68
N ILE A 397 2.91 26.60 6.03
CA ILE A 397 3.38 26.47 7.42
C ILE A 397 3.95 27.82 7.91
N ASP A 398 4.76 28.47 7.09
CA ASP A 398 5.40 29.75 7.47
C ASP A 398 4.42 30.92 7.49
N SER A 399 3.28 30.84 6.78
CA SER A 399 2.23 31.87 6.80
C SER A 399 1.40 31.88 8.09
N ALA A 400 1.61 30.91 8.96
CA ALA A 400 0.87 30.70 10.21
C ALA A 400 1.59 31.28 11.45
N SER A 401 2.58 32.15 11.29
CA SER A 401 3.20 32.83 12.42
C SER A 401 2.16 33.61 13.23
N VAL A 402 2.23 33.48 14.55
CA VAL A 402 1.30 34.09 15.50
C VAL A 402 2.07 35.00 16.43
N SER A 403 1.59 36.22 16.61
CA SER A 403 2.19 37.16 17.56
C SER A 403 1.61 36.98 18.96
N ASP A 404 2.37 37.37 19.98
CA ASP A 404 1.89 37.34 21.38
C ASP A 404 0.57 38.08 21.55
N ASN A 405 0.38 39.23 20.89
CA ASN A 405 -0.87 39.99 20.96
C ASN A 405 -2.06 39.19 20.37
N GLU A 406 -1.86 38.47 19.29
CA GLU A 406 -2.92 37.63 18.71
C GLU A 406 -3.27 36.47 19.62
N ILE A 407 -2.29 35.89 20.33
CA ILE A 407 -2.54 34.81 21.31
C ILE A 407 -3.34 35.37 22.51
N ILE A 408 -2.98 36.56 23.00
CA ILE A 408 -3.71 37.24 24.10
C ILE A 408 -5.15 37.55 23.66
N ASP A 409 -5.35 38.08 22.46
CA ASP A 409 -6.69 38.37 21.94
C ASP A 409 -7.52 37.10 21.77
N PHE A 410 -6.91 36.01 21.29
CA PHE A 410 -7.56 34.72 21.15
C PHE A 410 -7.95 34.15 22.53
N TYR A 411 -7.05 34.21 23.51
CA TYR A 411 -7.33 33.82 24.89
C TYR A 411 -8.50 34.60 25.48
N ASN A 412 -8.50 35.93 25.34
CA ASN A 412 -9.56 36.79 25.87
C ASN A 412 -10.92 36.49 25.22
N LYS A 413 -10.98 36.22 23.92
CA LYS A 413 -12.19 35.80 23.20
C LYS A 413 -12.69 34.45 23.72
N SER A 414 -11.80 33.51 23.94
CA SER A 414 -12.13 32.16 24.45
C SER A 414 -12.64 32.26 25.91
N LYS A 415 -11.99 33.06 26.76
CA LYS A 415 -12.38 33.29 28.17
C LYS A 415 -13.75 33.95 28.30
N ASN A 416 -14.12 34.85 27.40
CA ASN A 416 -15.40 35.53 27.41
C ASN A 416 -16.57 34.68 26.83
N GLY A 417 -16.35 33.38 26.58
CA GLY A 417 -17.38 32.47 26.13
C GLY A 417 -17.79 32.67 24.65
N HIS A 418 -17.07 33.51 23.90
CA HIS A 418 -17.33 33.74 22.48
C HIS A 418 -16.86 32.59 21.58
N LEU A 419 -15.97 31.72 22.10
CA LEU A 419 -15.54 30.49 21.44
C LEU A 419 -15.93 29.31 22.33
N ARG A 420 -16.93 28.53 21.94
CA ARG A 420 -17.25 27.26 22.60
C ARG A 420 -16.23 26.22 22.06
N ASN A 421 -15.17 26.00 22.83
CA ASN A 421 -14.19 25.01 22.46
C ASN A 421 -14.75 23.61 22.73
N LYS A 422 -15.05 22.87 21.68
CA LYS A 422 -15.27 21.44 21.77
C LYS A 422 -13.94 20.77 22.09
N GLU A 423 -13.89 19.95 23.12
CA GLU A 423 -12.72 19.16 23.47
C GLU A 423 -13.01 17.68 23.24
N VAL A 424 -12.01 16.99 22.78
CA VAL A 424 -12.05 15.56 22.48
C VAL A 424 -10.95 14.82 23.22
N ASN A 425 -11.23 13.58 23.58
CA ASN A 425 -10.24 12.63 24.07
C ASN A 425 -10.17 11.46 23.09
N ILE A 426 -8.98 11.17 22.60
CA ILE A 426 -8.76 10.10 21.62
C ILE A 426 -7.75 9.09 22.15
N LEU A 427 -7.85 7.86 21.70
CA LEU A 427 -6.84 6.83 21.89
C LEU A 427 -6.07 6.70 20.59
N GLU A 428 -4.77 7.01 20.62
CA GLU A 428 -3.89 7.08 19.45
C GLU A 428 -3.10 5.78 19.27
N LEU A 429 -2.94 5.35 18.02
CA LEU A 429 -2.06 4.29 17.60
C LEU A 429 -1.17 4.81 16.47
N ILE A 430 0.12 4.96 16.76
CA ILE A 430 1.12 5.46 15.80
C ILE A 430 2.04 4.32 15.40
N THR A 431 2.21 4.12 14.09
CA THR A 431 3.13 3.13 13.51
C THR A 431 3.83 3.69 12.27
N ASP A 432 5.06 3.27 12.01
CA ASP A 432 5.83 3.67 10.82
C ASP A 432 5.64 2.72 9.63
N SER A 433 4.91 1.63 9.80
CA SER A 433 4.81 0.53 8.84
C SER A 433 3.39 0.36 8.32
N LEU A 434 3.22 0.43 7.00
CA LEU A 434 1.96 0.07 6.33
C LEU A 434 1.56 -1.39 6.57
N GLU A 435 2.53 -2.30 6.77
CA GLU A 435 2.24 -3.69 7.14
C GLU A 435 1.58 -3.79 8.52
N THR A 436 2.05 -2.95 9.44
CA THR A 436 1.46 -2.86 10.78
C THR A 436 0.07 -2.24 10.70
N VAL A 437 -0.12 -1.21 9.88
CA VAL A 437 -1.44 -0.62 9.60
C VAL A 437 -2.40 -1.69 9.08
N GLU A 438 -2.01 -2.50 8.10
CA GLU A 438 -2.81 -3.60 7.56
C GLU A 438 -3.26 -4.60 8.65
N LYS A 439 -2.34 -4.99 9.54
CA LYS A 439 -2.64 -5.87 10.68
C LYS A 439 -3.62 -5.24 11.66
N ILE A 440 -3.50 -3.93 11.90
CA ILE A 440 -4.41 -3.16 12.75
C ILE A 440 -5.80 -3.13 12.12
N LEU A 441 -5.92 -2.77 10.83
CA LEU A 441 -7.19 -2.74 10.11
C LEU A 441 -7.87 -4.11 10.12
N SER A 442 -7.11 -5.17 9.81
CA SER A 442 -7.63 -6.55 9.89
C SER A 442 -8.02 -6.95 11.32
N GLY A 443 -7.39 -6.39 12.35
CA GLY A 443 -7.78 -6.57 13.74
C GLY A 443 -9.12 -5.89 14.05
N ILE A 444 -9.30 -4.66 13.57
CA ILE A 444 -10.55 -3.89 13.71
C ILE A 444 -11.70 -4.63 13.02
N GLU A 445 -11.51 -5.08 11.77
CA GLU A 445 -12.53 -5.85 11.03
C GLU A 445 -12.97 -7.13 11.76
N ARG A 446 -12.05 -7.80 12.47
CA ARG A 446 -12.34 -8.99 13.28
C ARG A 446 -12.95 -8.67 14.64
N GLY A 447 -13.17 -7.39 14.95
CA GLY A 447 -13.73 -6.95 16.23
C GLY A 447 -12.75 -6.99 17.40
N THR A 448 -11.43 -7.01 17.14
CA THR A 448 -10.42 -6.90 18.21
C THR A 448 -10.55 -5.54 18.87
N ASP A 449 -10.54 -5.50 20.20
CA ASP A 449 -10.62 -4.25 20.94
C ASP A 449 -9.46 -3.31 20.54
N PHE A 450 -9.78 -2.04 20.31
CA PHE A 450 -8.80 -1.09 19.82
C PHE A 450 -7.67 -0.83 20.81
N PHE A 451 -7.94 -0.90 22.11
CA PHE A 451 -6.91 -0.76 23.14
C PHE A 451 -5.87 -1.88 23.08
N GLU A 452 -6.32 -3.13 22.83
CA GLU A 452 -5.41 -4.27 22.64
C GLU A 452 -4.51 -4.09 21.40
N LEU A 453 -5.06 -3.47 20.33
CA LEU A 453 -4.28 -3.14 19.15
C LEU A 453 -3.25 -2.04 19.45
N VAL A 454 -3.62 -1.00 20.21
CA VAL A 454 -2.71 0.05 20.66
C VAL A 454 -1.57 -0.55 21.48
N LYS A 455 -1.89 -1.37 22.47
CA LYS A 455 -0.90 -2.05 23.32
C LYS A 455 0.08 -2.89 22.51
N LYS A 456 -0.40 -3.57 21.48
CA LYS A 456 0.40 -4.48 20.65
C LYS A 456 1.22 -3.75 19.58
N TYR A 457 0.70 -2.68 19.00
CA TYR A 457 1.24 -2.11 17.77
C TYR A 457 1.67 -0.64 17.86
N SER A 458 1.34 0.10 18.94
CA SER A 458 1.78 1.49 19.09
C SER A 458 3.25 1.56 19.49
N LYS A 459 3.98 2.48 18.86
CA LYS A 459 5.40 2.71 19.15
C LYS A 459 5.65 3.33 20.52
N ASP A 460 4.72 4.15 20.97
CA ASP A 460 4.87 5.02 22.16
C ASP A 460 4.00 4.53 23.32
N PHE A 461 3.56 3.26 23.29
CA PHE A 461 2.73 2.71 24.35
C PHE A 461 3.52 2.60 25.66
N SER A 462 3.04 3.26 26.71
CA SER A 462 3.42 3.01 28.09
C SER A 462 2.14 2.81 28.93
N ASP A 463 2.11 1.78 29.77
CA ASP A 463 0.91 1.43 30.57
C ASP A 463 0.42 2.60 31.45
N GLU A 464 1.29 3.53 31.83
CA GLU A 464 0.94 4.68 32.67
C GLU A 464 0.19 5.79 31.92
N ASN A 465 0.40 5.94 30.63
CA ASN A 465 -0.12 7.07 29.85
C ASN A 465 -1.31 6.74 28.93
N HIS A 466 -1.67 5.50 28.70
CA HIS A 466 -2.63 5.13 27.65
C HIS A 466 -3.93 4.49 28.13
N SER A 467 -4.11 4.26 29.41
CA SER A 467 -5.34 3.64 29.93
C SER A 467 -6.61 4.49 29.75
N ILE A 468 -6.48 5.79 29.47
CA ILE A 468 -7.60 6.75 29.38
C ILE A 468 -7.57 7.59 28.08
N GLY A 469 -6.63 7.33 27.16
CA GLY A 469 -6.41 8.13 25.95
C GLY A 469 -5.42 9.29 26.16
N THR A 470 -5.41 10.25 25.21
CA THR A 470 -4.50 11.42 25.22
C THR A 470 -4.83 12.47 26.29
N GLY A 471 -5.95 12.29 27.01
CA GLY A 471 -6.59 13.36 27.75
C GLY A 471 -7.42 14.28 26.85
N PHE A 472 -8.20 15.17 27.45
CA PHE A 472 -8.99 16.13 26.68
C PHE A 472 -8.09 17.25 26.15
N PHE A 473 -8.27 17.55 24.86
CA PHE A 473 -7.61 18.67 24.18
C PHE A 473 -8.61 19.38 23.26
N SER A 474 -8.35 20.66 22.99
CA SER A 474 -9.16 21.44 22.04
C SER A 474 -9.10 20.83 20.65
N VAL A 475 -10.23 20.75 19.96
CA VAL A 475 -10.31 20.22 18.58
C VAL A 475 -9.36 20.92 17.61
N ASN A 476 -8.90 22.12 17.94
CA ASN A 476 -7.98 22.90 17.10
C ASN A 476 -6.50 22.72 17.50
N SER A 477 -6.19 22.19 18.69
CA SER A 477 -4.82 22.16 19.21
C SER A 477 -3.95 21.04 18.59
N LYS A 478 -4.58 19.95 18.11
CA LYS A 478 -3.90 18.85 17.39
C LYS A 478 -4.17 18.86 15.89
N GLY A 479 -4.43 20.03 15.33
CA GLY A 479 -4.57 20.20 13.90
C GLY A 479 -5.70 19.35 13.31
N GLU A 480 -5.45 18.72 12.18
CA GLU A 480 -6.42 17.91 11.43
C GLU A 480 -7.01 16.76 12.27
N VAL A 481 -6.22 16.17 13.17
CA VAL A 481 -6.66 15.07 14.05
C VAL A 481 -7.82 15.51 14.94
N GLY A 482 -7.71 16.69 15.55
CA GLY A 482 -8.76 17.24 16.41
C GLY A 482 -10.03 17.59 15.64
N GLN A 483 -9.91 18.15 14.43
CA GLN A 483 -11.04 18.48 13.57
C GLN A 483 -11.80 17.23 13.12
N ILE A 484 -11.10 16.19 12.71
CA ILE A 484 -11.71 14.91 12.36
C ILE A 484 -12.41 14.31 13.57
N ALA A 485 -11.74 14.27 14.73
CA ALA A 485 -12.31 13.75 15.97
C ALA A 485 -13.58 14.52 16.39
N ALA A 486 -13.66 15.81 16.08
CA ALA A 486 -14.85 16.62 16.35
C ALA A 486 -16.09 16.18 15.56
N GLY A 487 -15.90 15.61 14.39
CA GLY A 487 -16.98 15.10 13.52
C GLY A 487 -17.37 13.66 13.78
N MET A 488 -16.61 12.93 14.62
CA MET A 488 -16.82 11.49 14.89
C MET A 488 -17.85 11.27 16.01
N ASN A 489 -18.40 10.05 16.04
CA ASN A 489 -19.16 9.54 17.19
C ASN A 489 -18.23 8.84 18.19
N ILE A 490 -18.57 8.88 19.48
CA ILE A 490 -17.79 8.17 20.51
C ILE A 490 -17.73 6.68 20.18
N GLY A 491 -16.52 6.12 20.18
CA GLY A 491 -16.25 4.72 19.84
C GLY A 491 -15.81 4.50 18.39
N GLU A 492 -16.02 5.44 17.49
CA GLU A 492 -15.55 5.35 16.11
C GLU A 492 -14.03 5.43 16.00
N VAL A 493 -13.48 4.77 14.98
CA VAL A 493 -12.05 4.72 14.67
C VAL A 493 -11.80 5.40 13.33
N TYR A 494 -10.80 6.24 13.26
CA TYR A 494 -10.38 6.94 12.04
C TYR A 494 -8.93 6.66 11.69
N GLY A 495 -8.61 6.66 10.42
CA GLY A 495 -7.27 6.48 9.86
C GLY A 495 -7.23 5.42 8.74
N PRO A 496 -6.03 5.08 8.24
CA PRO A 496 -4.74 5.65 8.61
C PRO A 496 -4.52 7.06 8.05
N MET A 497 -4.02 7.96 8.87
CA MET A 497 -3.54 9.28 8.44
C MET A 497 -2.02 9.27 8.33
N LYS A 498 -1.48 9.92 7.30
CA LYS A 498 -0.03 10.14 7.20
C LYS A 498 0.38 11.30 8.09
N ILE A 499 1.31 11.05 9.01
CA ILE A 499 1.91 12.06 9.89
C ILE A 499 3.44 11.98 9.80
N PRO A 500 4.20 12.97 10.29
CA PRO A 500 5.67 12.93 10.25
C PRO A 500 6.30 11.70 10.91
N GLU A 501 5.65 11.14 11.94
CA GLU A 501 6.09 9.96 12.69
C GLU A 501 5.74 8.64 12.01
N GLY A 502 4.89 8.68 10.96
CA GLY A 502 4.44 7.49 10.23
C GLY A 502 2.96 7.54 9.87
N TYR A 503 2.17 6.65 10.44
CA TYR A 503 0.73 6.54 10.24
C TYR A 503 0.02 6.55 11.59
N LEU A 504 -1.00 7.39 11.69
CA LEU A 504 -1.86 7.51 12.85
C LEU A 504 -3.22 6.85 12.56
N ILE A 505 -3.67 6.01 13.49
CA ILE A 505 -5.05 5.52 13.59
C ILE A 505 -5.51 5.89 15.00
N PHE A 506 -6.71 6.42 15.15
CA PHE A 506 -7.19 6.80 16.46
C PHE A 506 -8.67 6.50 16.65
N LYS A 507 -9.07 6.27 17.92
CA LYS A 507 -10.45 6.06 18.36
C LYS A 507 -10.91 7.23 19.17
N LEU A 508 -12.10 7.78 18.90
CA LEU A 508 -12.71 8.79 19.75
C LEU A 508 -13.25 8.14 21.03
N VAL A 509 -12.69 8.54 22.17
CA VAL A 509 -13.04 7.99 23.47
C VAL A 509 -14.13 8.82 24.15
N ALA A 510 -14.01 10.14 24.12
CA ALA A 510 -14.96 11.05 24.77
C ALA A 510 -14.97 12.42 24.11
N VAL A 511 -16.10 13.08 24.24
CA VAL A 511 -16.30 14.49 23.84
C VAL A 511 -16.83 15.26 25.02
N ARG A 512 -16.32 16.45 25.25
CA ARG A 512 -16.94 17.38 26.17
C ARG A 512 -17.13 18.74 25.51
N GLN A 513 -18.24 19.35 25.80
CA GLN A 513 -18.62 20.64 25.25
C GLN A 513 -19.05 21.53 26.40
N ASP A 514 -18.16 21.69 27.35
CA ASP A 514 -18.43 22.54 28.47
C ASP A 514 -17.97 23.97 28.21
N SER A 515 -18.76 24.92 28.66
CA SER A 515 -18.32 26.26 28.90
C SER A 515 -17.38 26.26 30.12
N VAL A 516 -16.26 25.53 30.02
CA VAL A 516 -15.20 25.62 31.01
C VAL A 516 -14.61 27.00 30.82
N ILE A 517 -14.99 27.91 31.73
CA ILE A 517 -14.24 29.14 31.96
C ILE A 517 -12.81 28.66 32.17
N LEU A 518 -11.92 29.00 31.23
CA LEU A 518 -10.50 28.67 31.34
C LEU A 518 -10.01 29.22 32.69
N GLN A 519 -10.00 28.37 33.72
CA GLN A 519 -9.46 28.69 35.04
C GLN A 519 -7.93 28.62 35.01
N ASN A 520 -7.34 28.11 33.91
CA ASN A 520 -5.91 27.97 33.74
C ASN A 520 -5.27 29.34 33.49
N ASN A 521 -4.14 29.58 34.15
CA ASN A 521 -3.34 30.78 33.94
C ASN A 521 -2.87 30.81 32.48
N PHE A 522 -2.91 31.96 31.80
CA PHE A 522 -2.49 32.19 30.43
C PHE A 522 -1.13 31.52 30.11
N GLU A 523 -0.14 31.69 30.99
CA GLU A 523 1.20 31.13 30.84
C GLU A 523 1.22 29.58 30.76
N GLN A 524 0.24 28.90 31.35
CA GLN A 524 0.18 27.45 31.35
C GLN A 524 -0.37 26.87 30.05
N ILE A 525 -1.14 27.64 29.30
CA ILE A 525 -1.81 27.19 28.06
C ILE A 525 -1.35 27.99 26.84
N LYS A 526 -0.37 28.89 26.99
CA LYS A 526 0.11 29.75 25.90
C LYS A 526 0.54 28.96 24.69
N ASP A 527 1.36 27.93 24.87
CA ASP A 527 1.85 27.07 23.77
C ASP A 527 0.72 26.31 23.05
N GLU A 528 -0.30 25.89 23.82
CA GLU A 528 -1.49 25.24 23.25
C GLU A 528 -2.31 26.21 22.40
N LEU A 529 -2.53 27.42 22.88
CA LEU A 529 -3.24 28.49 22.18
C LEU A 529 -2.47 28.95 20.92
N GLU A 530 -1.14 29.03 21.01
CA GLU A 530 -0.29 29.34 19.86
C GLU A 530 -0.42 28.29 18.75
N ASN A 531 -0.33 27.01 19.11
CA ASN A 531 -0.52 25.90 18.17
C ASN A 531 -1.93 25.91 17.56
N GLU A 532 -2.96 26.11 18.37
CA GLU A 532 -4.34 26.20 17.93
C GLU A 532 -4.55 27.36 16.95
N LEU A 533 -4.11 28.55 17.30
CA LEU A 533 -4.28 29.74 16.46
C LEU A 533 -3.44 29.66 15.18
N SER A 534 -2.23 29.13 15.24
CA SER A 534 -1.37 28.86 14.10
C SER A 534 -2.06 27.90 13.13
N TYR A 535 -2.61 26.81 13.63
CA TYR A 535 -3.36 25.85 12.82
C TYR A 535 -4.58 26.49 12.13
N LEU A 536 -5.41 27.24 12.87
CA LEU A 536 -6.58 27.94 12.32
C LEU A 536 -6.20 28.94 11.23
N LYS A 537 -5.13 29.73 11.45
CA LYS A 537 -4.61 30.67 10.45
C LYS A 537 -4.14 29.94 9.19
N LYS A 538 -3.41 28.84 9.35
CA LYS A 538 -2.96 27.99 8.25
C LYS A 538 -4.14 27.45 7.45
N GLN A 539 -5.11 26.84 8.12
CA GLN A 539 -6.29 26.27 7.46
C GLN A 539 -7.09 27.34 6.70
N LYS A 540 -7.33 28.46 7.35
CA LYS A 540 -8.02 29.59 6.71
C LYS A 540 -7.27 30.07 5.46
N SER A 541 -5.94 30.18 5.52
CA SER A 541 -5.12 30.63 4.39
C SER A 541 -5.15 29.62 3.25
N ILE A 542 -5.05 28.33 3.54
CA ILE A 542 -5.12 27.26 2.53
C ILE A 542 -6.52 27.22 1.89
N ASN A 543 -7.59 27.25 2.68
CA ASN A 543 -8.97 27.18 2.19
C ASN A 543 -9.30 28.37 1.30
N LYS A 544 -8.91 29.60 1.73
CA LYS A 544 -9.03 30.80 0.92
C LYS A 544 -8.25 30.68 -0.41
N PHE A 545 -7.05 30.11 -0.35
CA PHE A 545 -6.24 29.91 -1.54
C PHE A 545 -6.86 28.89 -2.50
N ILE A 546 -7.38 27.75 -2.00
CA ILE A 546 -8.08 26.76 -2.83
C ILE A 546 -9.34 27.38 -3.46
N GLY A 547 -10.12 28.14 -2.68
CA GLY A 547 -11.30 28.84 -3.19
C GLY A 547 -10.97 29.84 -4.32
N LYS A 548 -9.85 30.57 -4.17
CA LYS A 548 -9.32 31.45 -5.23
C LYS A 548 -8.96 30.65 -6.49
N LEU A 549 -8.20 29.57 -6.36
CA LEU A 549 -7.84 28.70 -7.49
C LEU A 549 -9.07 28.11 -8.17
N ALA A 550 -10.09 27.69 -7.41
CA ALA A 550 -11.34 27.17 -7.95
C ALA A 550 -12.04 28.19 -8.86
N ASN A 551 -11.98 29.49 -8.54
CA ASN A 551 -12.50 30.55 -9.39
C ASN A 551 -11.59 30.82 -10.60
N GLU A 552 -10.27 30.89 -10.41
CA GLU A 552 -9.30 31.13 -11.50
C GLU A 552 -9.34 30.03 -12.57
N TYR A 553 -9.51 28.77 -12.15
CA TYR A 553 -9.63 27.63 -13.07
C TYR A 553 -11.07 27.34 -13.51
N ASN A 554 -12.03 28.22 -13.21
CA ASN A 554 -13.44 28.07 -13.61
C ASN A 554 -13.99 26.68 -13.25
N LEU A 555 -13.91 26.31 -11.96
CA LEU A 555 -14.42 25.03 -11.48
C LEU A 555 -15.92 24.89 -11.76
N ASP A 556 -16.31 23.80 -12.40
CA ASP A 556 -17.69 23.35 -12.59
C ASP A 556 -17.88 21.93 -12.07
N ILE A 557 -19.03 21.67 -11.40
CA ILE A 557 -19.29 20.38 -10.73
C ILE A 557 -20.64 19.83 -11.17
N ASN A 558 -20.63 18.61 -11.72
CA ASN A 558 -21.84 17.87 -12.08
C ASN A 558 -22.28 16.95 -10.93
N SER A 559 -22.95 17.53 -9.94
CA SER A 559 -23.45 16.79 -8.78
C SER A 559 -24.52 15.74 -9.12
N GLU A 560 -25.24 15.90 -10.24
CA GLU A 560 -26.26 14.95 -10.69
C GLU A 560 -25.62 13.64 -11.19
N SER A 561 -24.56 13.74 -11.97
CA SER A 561 -23.78 12.57 -12.42
C SER A 561 -23.13 11.84 -11.24
N LEU A 562 -22.58 12.57 -10.26
CA LEU A 562 -22.01 11.99 -9.06
C LEU A 562 -23.00 11.11 -8.28
N ASN A 563 -24.26 11.53 -8.18
CA ASN A 563 -25.29 10.80 -7.44
C ASN A 563 -25.58 9.42 -8.04
N ARG A 564 -25.40 9.26 -9.35
CA ARG A 564 -25.68 8.02 -10.08
C ARG A 564 -24.59 6.98 -9.94
N ILE A 565 -23.38 7.35 -9.45
CA ILE A 565 -22.25 6.42 -9.31
C ILE A 565 -22.51 5.49 -8.13
N PRO A 566 -22.58 4.16 -8.35
CA PRO A 566 -22.59 3.20 -7.27
C PRO A 566 -21.18 3.12 -6.68
N VAL A 567 -21.05 3.29 -5.38
CA VAL A 567 -19.78 3.13 -4.66
C VAL A 567 -19.96 2.17 -3.49
N THR A 568 -18.87 1.47 -3.17
CA THR A 568 -18.75 0.63 -1.97
C THR A 568 -17.77 1.27 -1.00
N SER A 569 -17.78 0.87 0.26
CA SER A 569 -16.78 1.28 1.25
C SER A 569 -15.94 0.09 1.65
N HIS A 570 -14.64 0.27 1.72
CA HIS A 570 -13.70 -0.72 2.22
C HIS A 570 -12.94 -0.18 3.42
N HIS A 571 -12.63 -1.08 4.36
CA HIS A 571 -11.85 -0.75 5.55
C HIS A 571 -10.39 -1.21 5.42
N SER A 572 -10.04 -1.85 4.30
CA SER A 572 -8.73 -2.44 4.07
C SER A 572 -7.84 -1.51 3.23
N ILE A 573 -6.54 -1.56 3.49
CA ILE A 573 -5.54 -0.96 2.61
C ILE A 573 -5.35 -1.85 1.40
N ILE A 574 -5.44 -1.27 0.21
CA ILE A 574 -5.21 -1.98 -1.04
C ILE A 574 -3.84 -1.58 -1.60
N TYR A 575 -3.03 -2.61 -1.89
CA TYR A 575 -1.70 -2.45 -2.48
C TYR A 575 -1.68 -2.88 -3.92
N ASN A 576 -0.97 -2.12 -4.74
CA ASN A 576 -0.44 -2.61 -6.00
C ASN A 576 0.91 -3.29 -5.74
N TYR A 577 0.96 -4.60 -5.93
CA TYR A 577 2.20 -5.36 -5.93
C TYR A 577 2.85 -5.22 -7.30
N LEU A 578 4.08 -4.71 -7.31
CA LEU A 578 4.81 -4.42 -8.53
C LEU A 578 5.58 -5.66 -9.01
N GLY A 579 5.60 -5.87 -10.29
CA GLY A 579 6.02 -7.11 -10.90
C GLY A 579 7.45 -7.58 -10.60
N PHE A 580 8.45 -6.70 -10.61
CA PHE A 580 9.83 -7.04 -10.24
C PHE A 580 10.16 -6.73 -8.78
N GLY A 581 9.15 -6.68 -7.93
CA GLY A 581 9.28 -6.43 -6.50
C GLY A 581 8.94 -5.00 -6.09
N GLY A 582 8.59 -4.88 -4.84
CA GLY A 582 8.03 -3.69 -4.25
C GLY A 582 6.50 -3.69 -4.22
N ARG A 583 5.96 -2.78 -3.43
CA ARG A 583 4.52 -2.52 -3.35
C ARG A 583 4.29 -1.04 -3.09
N VAL A 584 3.19 -0.54 -3.57
CA VAL A 584 2.73 0.83 -3.35
C VAL A 584 1.24 0.79 -3.03
N LEU A 585 0.75 1.77 -2.29
CA LEU A 585 -0.70 1.92 -2.15
C LEU A 585 -1.36 1.99 -3.53
N ALA A 586 -2.51 1.36 -3.69
CA ALA A 586 -3.23 1.37 -4.97
C ALA A 586 -3.57 2.80 -5.41
N VAL A 587 -3.87 3.66 -4.43
CA VAL A 587 -4.06 5.12 -4.61
C VAL A 587 -3.36 5.85 -3.45
N PRO A 588 -2.89 7.09 -3.66
CA PRO A 588 -2.40 7.91 -2.56
C PRO A 588 -3.53 8.22 -1.57
N LEU A 589 -3.20 8.29 -0.28
CA LEU A 589 -4.15 8.68 0.76
C LEU A 589 -4.60 10.12 0.53
N LEU A 590 -5.89 10.34 0.66
CA LEU A 590 -6.53 11.63 0.50
C LEU A 590 -7.23 12.00 1.83
N ASN A 591 -6.82 13.13 2.40
CA ASN A 591 -7.50 13.67 3.57
C ASN A 591 -8.76 14.43 3.14
N ILE A 592 -9.85 14.25 3.88
CA ILE A 592 -11.10 14.93 3.59
C ILE A 592 -10.93 16.44 3.87
N ASN A 593 -11.14 17.26 2.84
CA ASN A 593 -11.11 18.71 2.94
C ASN A 593 -12.22 19.33 2.09
N MET A 594 -13.23 19.87 2.73
CA MET A 594 -14.33 20.59 2.10
C MET A 594 -14.49 22.03 2.62
N GLU A 595 -13.69 22.45 3.59
CA GLU A 595 -13.80 23.75 4.23
C GLU A 595 -13.46 24.94 3.31
N TRP A 596 -12.87 24.68 2.14
CA TRP A 596 -12.59 25.69 1.13
C TRP A 596 -13.82 26.04 0.27
N VAL A 597 -14.88 25.22 0.30
CA VAL A 597 -16.07 25.39 -0.54
C VAL A 597 -16.81 26.72 -0.26
N PRO A 598 -17.02 27.15 0.99
CA PRO A 598 -17.57 28.47 1.28
C PRO A 598 -16.75 29.61 0.65
N GLU A 599 -15.42 29.54 0.74
CA GLU A 599 -14.51 30.54 0.17
C GLU A 599 -14.63 30.65 -1.38
N TRP A 600 -15.00 29.54 -2.05
CA TRP A 600 -15.29 29.50 -3.49
C TRP A 600 -16.67 30.03 -3.83
N THR A 601 -17.71 29.66 -3.05
CA THR A 601 -19.12 29.97 -3.35
C THR A 601 -19.56 31.38 -2.92
N GLU A 602 -18.93 31.94 -1.86
CA GLU A 602 -19.24 33.26 -1.32
C GLU A 602 -18.54 34.41 -2.06
N ASN A 603 -17.78 34.12 -3.11
CA ASN A 603 -17.05 35.13 -3.85
C ASN A 603 -18.01 36.03 -4.64
N PRO A 604 -18.04 37.37 -4.40
CA PRO A 604 -19.03 38.29 -4.98
C PRO A 604 -18.97 38.42 -6.52
N ASP A 605 -17.89 37.94 -7.16
CA ASP A 605 -17.73 37.97 -8.62
C ASP A 605 -18.60 36.93 -9.36
N LYS A 606 -19.30 36.03 -8.65
CA LYS A 606 -20.28 35.08 -9.22
C LYS A 606 -21.75 35.53 -9.15
N ILE A 607 -22.01 36.71 -8.58
CA ILE A 607 -23.34 37.33 -8.58
C ILE A 607 -23.38 38.29 -9.77
N GLN A 608 -23.37 37.79 -10.98
CA GLN A 608 -23.81 38.47 -12.20
C GLN A 608 -24.66 37.55 -13.04
#